data_a74e4344169ab09b125c9094ed6b77c6
#
_entry.id   a74e4344169ab09b125c9094ed6b77c6
#
_cell.length_a   1.000
_cell.length_b   1.000
_cell.length_c   1.000
_cell.angle_alpha   90.00
_cell.angle_beta   90.00
_cell.angle_gamma   90.00
#
_symmetry.space_group_name_H-M   'P 1'
#
loop_
_entity.id
_entity.type
_entity.pdbx_description
1 polymer ?
#
loop_
_entity_poly.entity_id
_entity_poly.type
_entity_poly.pdbx_seq_one_letter_code
_entity_poly.pdbx_strand_id
1 'polypeptide(L)'
;MYESLILASVLNNVSTSWEDPSVLGYFGTYGNVGAVEYSDVEAYSGDYSLSITEDPFSGTPQVYVAYITGLQAGDTVDASAWFLGLDGDGDGGYSGGRLWGHYFDGSDLTSYAGSASGPSDIVGRDGGGWADTSHTWTIAEGQTALIIEARIYSYDGGADNQIWIDDLNVSSSNANASIFVGGVAIPAPGALALLGLAGLGRRRRNG
;
A
#
# COMPACT_ATOMS: atom_id res chain seq x y z
N MET A 1 -7.89 36.57 -25.33
CA MET A 1 -7.03 35.39 -25.39
C MET A 1 -6.98 34.83 -23.99
N TYR A 2 -7.71 33.75 -23.71
CA TYR A 2 -7.69 33.08 -22.44
C TYR A 2 -6.54 32.05 -22.51
N GLU A 3 -5.45 32.29 -21.78
CA GLU A 3 -4.42 31.30 -21.60
C GLU A 3 -5.01 30.19 -20.65
N SER A 4 -5.26 29.03 -21.24
CA SER A 4 -5.64 27.85 -20.51
C SER A 4 -4.44 27.44 -19.66
N LEU A 5 -4.46 27.66 -18.34
CA LEU A 5 -3.56 27.04 -17.40
C LEU A 5 -3.90 25.53 -17.42
N ILE A 6 -3.06 24.77 -18.11
CA ILE A 6 -3.02 23.31 -17.87
C ILE A 6 -2.36 23.14 -16.50
N LEU A 7 -3.19 22.98 -15.47
CA LEU A 7 -2.74 22.41 -14.21
C LEU A 7 -2.29 20.98 -14.54
N ALA A 8 -0.98 20.74 -14.44
CA ALA A 8 -0.49 19.37 -14.39
C ALA A 8 -1.16 18.74 -13.17
N SER A 9 -2.09 17.81 -13.40
CA SER A 9 -2.64 16.98 -12.33
C SER A 9 -1.47 16.24 -11.71
N VAL A 10 -1.17 16.52 -10.45
CA VAL A 10 -0.34 15.62 -9.63
C VAL A 10 -1.09 14.30 -9.67
N LEU A 11 -0.45 13.26 -10.19
CA LEU A 11 -1.06 11.95 -10.32
C LEU A 11 -1.37 11.44 -8.91
N ASN A 12 -2.65 11.42 -8.55
CA ASN A 12 -3.15 10.84 -7.32
C ASN A 12 -3.28 9.32 -7.47
N ASN A 13 -2.33 8.72 -8.15
CA ASN A 13 -2.23 7.29 -8.35
C ASN A 13 -0.75 6.91 -8.25
N VAL A 14 -0.43 6.00 -7.34
CA VAL A 14 0.90 5.47 -7.11
C VAL A 14 0.80 3.95 -7.10
N SER A 15 1.70 3.29 -7.80
CA SER A 15 1.78 1.82 -7.82
C SER A 15 3.18 1.34 -7.47
N THR A 16 3.26 0.11 -6.98
CA THR A 16 4.50 -0.62 -6.74
C THR A 16 4.31 -2.10 -7.03
N SER A 17 5.35 -2.74 -7.53
CA SER A 17 5.54 -4.20 -7.59
C SER A 17 6.80 -4.64 -6.84
N TRP A 18 7.29 -3.79 -5.92
CA TRP A 18 8.46 -4.06 -5.06
C TRP A 18 9.76 -4.44 -5.80
N GLU A 19 9.98 -3.93 -7.03
CA GLU A 19 11.13 -4.31 -7.87
C GLU A 19 12.48 -3.73 -7.42
N ASP A 20 12.50 -2.81 -6.47
CA ASP A 20 13.74 -2.21 -5.94
C ASP A 20 13.93 -2.53 -4.45
N PRO A 21 14.65 -3.62 -4.11
CA PRO A 21 14.89 -3.99 -2.71
C PRO A 21 15.79 -3.00 -1.93
N SER A 22 16.31 -1.96 -2.58
CA SER A 22 17.08 -0.91 -1.91
C SER A 22 16.20 0.15 -1.25
N VAL A 23 14.90 0.20 -1.55
CA VAL A 23 13.95 1.13 -0.94
C VAL A 23 13.14 0.44 0.16
N LEU A 24 12.49 1.25 1.02
CA LEU A 24 11.66 0.74 2.10
C LEU A 24 10.42 0.05 1.54
N GLY A 25 10.23 -1.25 1.80
CA GLY A 25 9.13 -2.05 1.28
C GLY A 25 7.79 -1.83 1.99
N TYR A 26 7.81 -1.32 3.23
CA TYR A 26 6.62 -1.09 4.06
C TYR A 26 6.91 -0.02 5.13
N PHE A 27 5.89 0.46 5.83
CA PHE A 27 5.99 1.59 6.76
C PHE A 27 5.84 1.23 8.24
N GLY A 28 5.43 0.03 8.55
CA GLY A 28 5.24 -0.46 9.91
C GLY A 28 4.46 -1.76 9.95
N THR A 29 4.36 -2.33 11.14
CA THR A 29 3.67 -3.59 11.38
C THR A 29 2.85 -3.52 12.67
N TYR A 30 1.83 -4.37 12.75
CA TYR A 30 1.08 -4.61 13.99
C TYR A 30 0.73 -6.10 14.12
N GLY A 31 0.71 -6.59 15.37
CA GLY A 31 0.45 -8.00 15.67
C GLY A 31 1.68 -8.88 15.46
N ASN A 32 1.44 -10.19 15.34
CA ASN A 32 2.48 -11.19 15.30
C ASN A 32 3.10 -11.35 13.90
N VAL A 33 3.70 -10.29 13.40
CA VAL A 33 4.47 -10.32 12.15
C VAL A 33 5.86 -10.89 12.46
N GLY A 34 6.21 -12.02 11.87
CA GLY A 34 7.51 -12.67 12.02
C GLY A 34 8.58 -12.00 11.16
N ALA A 35 8.29 -11.82 9.87
CA ALA A 35 9.18 -11.13 8.95
C ALA A 35 8.39 -10.41 7.85
N VAL A 36 8.98 -9.35 7.29
CA VAL A 36 8.53 -8.68 6.07
C VAL A 36 9.76 -8.43 5.21
N GLU A 37 9.84 -9.07 4.05
CA GLU A 37 11.04 -9.10 3.22
C GLU A 37 10.68 -8.99 1.74
N TYR A 38 11.59 -8.42 0.94
CA TYR A 38 11.56 -8.59 -0.50
C TYR A 38 11.84 -10.06 -0.83
N SER A 39 11.07 -10.63 -1.74
CA SER A 39 11.16 -12.03 -2.13
C SER A 39 11.29 -12.16 -3.63
N ASP A 40 12.27 -12.93 -4.08
CA ASP A 40 12.47 -13.38 -5.46
C ASP A 40 11.99 -14.82 -5.69
N VAL A 41 11.29 -15.40 -4.69
CA VAL A 41 10.77 -16.77 -4.75
C VAL A 41 9.43 -16.80 -5.48
N GLU A 42 8.55 -15.86 -5.16
CA GLU A 42 7.24 -15.70 -5.75
C GLU A 42 7.02 -14.25 -6.13
N ALA A 43 6.67 -13.95 -7.38
CA ALA A 43 6.27 -12.65 -7.89
C ALA A 43 5.08 -12.80 -8.84
N TYR A 44 4.11 -11.92 -8.76
CA TYR A 44 3.01 -11.85 -9.73
C TYR A 44 3.49 -11.21 -11.02
N SER A 45 4.27 -10.13 -10.91
CA SER A 45 4.94 -9.45 -12.02
C SER A 45 6.40 -9.15 -11.66
N GLY A 46 7.26 -8.98 -12.66
CA GLY A 46 8.67 -8.66 -12.44
C GLY A 46 9.47 -9.78 -11.79
N ASP A 47 10.43 -9.38 -10.94
CA ASP A 47 11.40 -10.27 -10.31
C ASP A 47 11.18 -10.40 -8.78
N TYR A 48 10.43 -9.48 -8.16
CA TYR A 48 10.24 -9.41 -6.71
C TYR A 48 8.79 -9.18 -6.32
N SER A 49 8.47 -9.55 -5.08
CA SER A 49 7.24 -9.19 -4.36
C SER A 49 7.57 -8.88 -2.90
N LEU A 50 6.59 -8.50 -2.09
CA LEU A 50 6.74 -8.39 -0.64
C LEU A 50 6.19 -9.63 0.04
N SER A 51 7.07 -10.40 0.71
CA SER A 51 6.75 -11.55 1.54
C SER A 51 6.43 -11.12 2.97
N ILE A 52 5.40 -11.69 3.56
CA ILE A 52 4.95 -11.44 4.94
C ILE A 52 4.78 -12.80 5.63
N THR A 53 5.42 -12.99 6.77
CA THR A 53 5.25 -14.18 7.61
C THR A 53 4.61 -13.84 8.94
N GLU A 54 3.83 -14.77 9.48
CA GLU A 54 3.24 -14.70 10.82
C GLU A 54 4.03 -15.61 11.78
N ASP A 55 4.50 -15.05 12.91
CA ASP A 55 5.14 -15.80 13.98
C ASP A 55 5.06 -15.02 15.32
N PRO A 56 4.52 -15.60 16.38
CA PRO A 56 3.80 -16.89 16.44
C PRO A 56 2.41 -16.81 15.81
N PHE A 57 1.86 -17.95 15.39
CA PHE A 57 0.50 -18.05 14.88
C PHE A 57 -0.52 -17.54 15.92
N SER A 58 -1.02 -16.34 15.73
CA SER A 58 -2.07 -15.74 16.57
C SER A 58 -2.57 -14.41 16.00
N GLY A 59 -3.85 -14.24 15.98
CA GLY A 59 -4.48 -12.95 15.70
C GLY A 59 -4.60 -12.62 14.21
N THR A 60 -4.35 -11.39 13.86
CA THR A 60 -4.40 -10.90 12.48
C THR A 60 -3.24 -9.93 12.28
N PRO A 61 -2.06 -10.44 11.92
CA PRO A 61 -0.91 -9.60 11.66
C PRO A 61 -1.14 -8.66 10.48
N GLN A 62 -0.58 -7.48 10.57
CA GLN A 62 -0.80 -6.38 9.64
C GLN A 62 0.52 -5.73 9.25
N VAL A 63 0.71 -5.50 7.95
CA VAL A 63 1.83 -4.75 7.41
C VAL A 63 1.30 -3.50 6.70
N TYR A 64 1.82 -2.34 7.07
CA TYR A 64 1.40 -1.05 6.50
C TYR A 64 2.10 -0.84 5.15
N VAL A 65 1.40 -1.15 4.07
CA VAL A 65 1.95 -1.13 2.70
C VAL A 65 1.79 0.22 2.02
N ALA A 66 0.82 1.04 2.48
CA ALA A 66 0.67 2.42 2.03
C ALA A 66 0.06 3.30 3.13
N TYR A 67 0.25 4.61 3.01
CA TYR A 67 -0.51 5.58 3.78
C TYR A 67 -0.80 6.83 2.95
N ILE A 68 -1.91 7.48 3.25
CA ILE A 68 -2.40 8.66 2.57
C ILE A 68 -2.69 9.73 3.61
N THR A 69 -2.28 10.98 3.34
CA THR A 69 -2.53 12.15 4.18
C THR A 69 -3.16 13.28 3.39
N GLY A 70 -3.72 14.28 4.09
CA GLY A 70 -4.38 15.41 3.47
C GLY A 70 -5.77 15.11 2.92
N LEU A 71 -6.39 14.01 3.38
CA LEU A 71 -7.74 13.62 3.03
C LEU A 71 -8.79 14.49 3.73
N GLN A 72 -9.99 14.51 3.18
CA GLN A 72 -11.16 15.19 3.72
C GLN A 72 -12.36 14.22 3.73
N ALA A 73 -13.32 14.48 4.60
CA ALA A 73 -14.57 13.71 4.62
C ALA A 73 -15.25 13.68 3.24
N GLY A 74 -15.62 12.49 2.80
CA GLY A 74 -16.23 12.24 1.50
C GLY A 74 -15.23 11.99 0.36
N ASP A 75 -13.93 12.22 0.55
CA ASP A 75 -12.93 11.76 -0.41
C ASP A 75 -12.97 10.24 -0.52
N THR A 76 -12.58 9.71 -1.69
CA THR A 76 -12.41 8.26 -1.86
C THR A 76 -10.93 7.92 -2.04
N VAL A 77 -10.56 6.78 -1.50
CA VAL A 77 -9.28 6.11 -1.73
C VAL A 77 -9.57 4.74 -2.29
N ASP A 78 -9.02 4.44 -3.46
CA ASP A 78 -9.11 3.13 -4.09
C ASP A 78 -7.77 2.42 -3.96
N ALA A 79 -7.78 1.13 -3.63
CA ALA A 79 -6.59 0.30 -3.71
C ALA A 79 -6.91 -1.06 -4.28
N SER A 80 -5.93 -1.64 -4.99
CA SER A 80 -5.95 -3.02 -5.47
C SER A 80 -4.56 -3.63 -5.31
N ALA A 81 -4.50 -4.95 -5.09
CA ALA A 81 -3.26 -5.70 -5.02
C ALA A 81 -3.52 -7.17 -5.35
N TRP A 82 -2.46 -7.89 -5.69
CA TRP A 82 -2.46 -9.34 -5.85
C TRP A 82 -1.87 -9.99 -4.61
N PHE A 83 -2.46 -11.09 -4.19
CA PHE A 83 -2.00 -11.90 -3.06
C PHE A 83 -1.81 -13.36 -3.49
N LEU A 84 -0.75 -13.96 -2.97
CA LEU A 84 -0.52 -15.40 -2.98
C LEU A 84 -0.32 -15.86 -1.53
N GLY A 85 -1.03 -16.87 -1.11
CA GLY A 85 -0.81 -17.57 0.15
C GLY A 85 -0.24 -18.95 -0.11
N LEU A 86 0.26 -19.56 0.93
CA LEU A 86 0.71 -20.94 0.86
C LEU A 86 -0.48 -21.89 0.73
N ASP A 87 -0.29 -22.90 -0.12
CA ASP A 87 -1.14 -24.09 -0.16
C ASP A 87 -0.77 -24.97 1.03
N GLY A 88 -1.76 -25.31 1.83
CA GLY A 88 -1.56 -26.31 2.87
C GLY A 88 -1.11 -27.62 2.25
N ASP A 89 0.00 -28.16 2.71
CA ASP A 89 0.63 -29.42 2.25
C ASP A 89 -0.22 -30.69 2.53
N GLY A 90 -1.53 -30.52 2.66
CA GLY A 90 -2.50 -31.57 2.96
C GLY A 90 -2.81 -31.72 4.45
N ASP A 91 -2.09 -31.02 5.32
CA ASP A 91 -2.34 -30.98 6.78
C ASP A 91 -3.32 -29.88 7.21
N GLY A 92 -3.87 -29.12 6.24
CA GLY A 92 -4.92 -28.11 6.44
C GLY A 92 -4.40 -26.71 6.70
N GLY A 93 -3.09 -26.50 6.77
CA GLY A 93 -2.49 -25.18 6.91
C GLY A 93 -2.51 -24.43 5.59
N TYR A 94 -3.29 -23.38 5.52
CA TYR A 94 -3.25 -22.46 4.39
C TYR A 94 -3.26 -21.01 4.89
N SER A 95 -2.66 -20.13 4.13
CA SER A 95 -2.66 -18.70 4.37
C SER A 95 -3.31 -17.97 3.22
N GLY A 96 -3.75 -16.75 3.49
CA GLY A 96 -4.28 -15.87 2.47
C GLY A 96 -4.20 -14.42 2.92
N GLY A 97 -4.33 -13.51 1.98
CA GLY A 97 -4.20 -12.08 2.20
C GLY A 97 -5.48 -11.30 2.01
N ARG A 98 -5.51 -10.11 2.58
CA ARG A 98 -6.59 -9.13 2.39
C ARG A 98 -6.08 -7.72 2.59
N LEU A 99 -6.56 -6.77 1.79
CA LEU A 99 -6.40 -5.35 2.08
C LEU A 99 -7.32 -4.93 3.24
N TRP A 100 -6.85 -4.00 4.06
CA TRP A 100 -7.65 -3.38 5.11
C TRP A 100 -7.23 -1.93 5.29
N GLY A 101 -8.08 -1.13 5.91
CA GLY A 101 -7.77 0.26 6.20
C GLY A 101 -7.99 0.61 7.66
N HIS A 102 -7.15 1.49 8.22
CA HIS A 102 -7.45 2.20 9.45
C HIS A 102 -7.05 3.67 9.34
N TYR A 103 -7.76 4.51 10.10
CA TYR A 103 -7.43 5.92 10.22
C TYR A 103 -6.33 6.15 11.25
N PHE A 104 -5.50 7.17 11.01
CA PHE A 104 -4.45 7.59 11.93
C PHE A 104 -4.37 9.13 11.98
N ASP A 105 -3.56 9.72 12.87
CA ASP A 105 -3.51 11.17 13.08
C ASP A 105 -2.79 11.96 11.95
N GLY A 106 -2.20 11.24 10.99
CA GLY A 106 -1.51 11.83 9.83
C GLY A 106 -0.04 12.17 10.08
N SER A 107 0.42 12.14 11.31
CA SER A 107 1.80 12.44 11.69
C SER A 107 2.55 11.27 12.35
N ASP A 108 1.81 10.34 12.96
CA ASP A 108 2.35 9.17 13.66
C ASP A 108 1.66 7.89 13.15
N LEU A 109 2.40 7.10 12.37
CA LEU A 109 1.91 5.83 11.81
C LEU A 109 1.59 4.77 12.88
N THR A 110 2.02 4.98 14.13
CA THR A 110 1.67 4.10 15.26
C THR A 110 0.34 4.48 15.92
N SER A 111 -0.21 5.65 15.59
CA SER A 111 -1.50 6.09 16.12
C SER A 111 -2.65 5.32 15.46
N TYR A 112 -3.74 5.15 16.20
CA TYR A 112 -4.95 4.49 15.71
C TYR A 112 -6.17 5.36 16.00
N ALA A 113 -6.82 5.84 14.95
CA ALA A 113 -8.00 6.70 15.02
C ALA A 113 -9.30 5.99 14.60
N GLY A 114 -9.25 4.69 14.44
CA GLY A 114 -10.41 3.85 14.11
C GLY A 114 -10.22 3.00 12.87
N SER A 115 -11.00 1.90 12.76
CA SER A 115 -11.00 1.05 11.57
C SER A 115 -11.76 1.72 10.43
N ALA A 116 -11.19 1.65 9.23
CA ALA A 116 -11.86 2.01 7.98
C ALA A 116 -12.42 0.79 7.24
N SER A 117 -12.19 -0.43 7.78
CA SER A 117 -12.58 -1.72 7.19
C SER A 117 -11.84 -2.09 5.89
N GLY A 118 -12.36 -3.04 5.13
CA GLY A 118 -11.82 -3.52 3.87
C GLY A 118 -12.74 -4.57 3.25
N PRO A 119 -12.35 -5.22 2.15
CA PRO A 119 -13.12 -6.28 1.52
C PRO A 119 -13.35 -7.44 2.50
N SER A 120 -14.46 -8.17 2.34
CA SER A 120 -14.78 -9.33 3.18
C SER A 120 -13.91 -10.54 2.87
N ASP A 121 -13.48 -10.66 1.63
CA ASP A 121 -12.85 -11.88 1.12
C ASP A 121 -11.35 -11.90 1.44
N ILE A 122 -10.88 -13.07 1.80
CA ILE A 122 -9.47 -13.42 1.94
C ILE A 122 -9.10 -14.15 0.66
N VAL A 123 -8.09 -13.67 -0.04
CA VAL A 123 -7.71 -14.15 -1.38
C VAL A 123 -6.33 -14.81 -1.38
N GLY A 124 -6.00 -15.51 -2.45
CA GLY A 124 -4.69 -16.14 -2.66
C GLY A 124 -4.46 -17.41 -1.84
N ARG A 125 -5.51 -18.03 -1.29
CA ARG A 125 -5.41 -19.24 -0.46
C ARG A 125 -5.77 -20.52 -1.24
N ASP A 126 -5.56 -21.65 -0.61
CA ASP A 126 -5.95 -23.00 -1.09
C ASP A 126 -5.23 -23.41 -2.39
N GLY A 127 -3.97 -22.98 -2.61
CA GLY A 127 -3.22 -23.34 -3.83
C GLY A 127 -3.80 -22.76 -5.12
N GLY A 128 -4.75 -21.83 -5.01
CA GLY A 128 -5.43 -21.22 -6.15
C GLY A 128 -4.54 -20.28 -6.98
N GLY A 129 -3.29 -20.08 -6.56
CA GLY A 129 -2.38 -19.13 -7.17
C GLY A 129 -2.66 -17.68 -6.78
N TRP A 130 -2.04 -16.76 -7.50
CA TRP A 130 -2.23 -15.33 -7.30
C TRP A 130 -3.69 -14.92 -7.55
N ALA A 131 -4.24 -14.14 -6.62
CA ALA A 131 -5.60 -13.62 -6.70
C ALA A 131 -5.64 -12.14 -6.35
N ASP A 132 -6.41 -11.37 -7.11
CA ASP A 132 -6.57 -9.95 -6.90
C ASP A 132 -7.63 -9.63 -5.85
N THR A 133 -7.46 -8.49 -5.20
CA THR A 133 -8.46 -7.88 -4.34
C THR A 133 -8.42 -6.37 -4.50
N SER A 134 -9.56 -5.72 -4.32
CA SER A 134 -9.67 -4.27 -4.37
C SER A 134 -10.68 -3.75 -3.35
N HIS A 135 -10.50 -2.50 -2.93
CA HIS A 135 -11.44 -1.83 -2.06
C HIS A 135 -11.43 -0.32 -2.29
N THR A 136 -12.60 0.29 -2.10
CA THR A 136 -12.79 1.75 -2.08
C THR A 136 -13.20 2.17 -0.68
N TRP A 137 -12.40 3.00 -0.03
CA TRP A 137 -12.74 3.66 1.23
C TRP A 137 -13.33 5.04 0.95
N THR A 138 -14.47 5.33 1.57
CA THR A 138 -14.97 6.71 1.68
C THR A 138 -14.55 7.26 3.03
N ILE A 139 -13.83 8.38 3.02
CA ILE A 139 -13.24 8.97 4.23
C ILE A 139 -14.35 9.52 5.12
N ALA A 140 -14.37 9.07 6.37
CA ALA A 140 -15.36 9.46 7.36
C ALA A 140 -15.14 10.91 7.84
N GLU A 141 -16.18 11.50 8.41
CA GLU A 141 -16.12 12.83 9.02
C GLU A 141 -15.06 12.88 10.14
N GLY A 142 -14.23 13.93 10.11
CA GLY A 142 -13.15 14.13 11.08
C GLY A 142 -11.88 13.35 10.79
N GLN A 143 -11.85 12.50 9.77
CA GLN A 143 -10.66 11.73 9.38
C GLN A 143 -9.90 12.45 8.26
N THR A 144 -8.57 12.46 8.37
CA THR A 144 -7.70 13.18 7.43
C THR A 144 -6.56 12.32 6.87
N ALA A 145 -6.43 11.09 7.36
CA ALA A 145 -5.36 10.19 6.95
C ALA A 145 -5.80 8.71 7.08
N LEU A 146 -5.31 7.88 6.15
CA LEU A 146 -5.62 6.46 6.05
C LEU A 146 -4.33 5.66 5.89
N ILE A 147 -4.18 4.59 6.64
CA ILE A 147 -3.19 3.53 6.38
C ILE A 147 -3.88 2.39 5.65
N ILE A 148 -3.22 1.83 4.63
CA ILE A 148 -3.60 0.60 3.95
C ILE A 148 -2.69 -0.51 4.44
N GLU A 149 -3.31 -1.59 4.90
CA GLU A 149 -2.68 -2.76 5.47
C GLU A 149 -2.79 -3.94 4.51
N ALA A 150 -1.71 -4.69 4.36
CA ALA A 150 -1.76 -6.09 3.94
C ALA A 150 -1.91 -6.94 5.22
N ARG A 151 -3.00 -7.68 5.32
CA ARG A 151 -3.27 -8.59 6.44
C ARG A 151 -3.07 -10.02 6.03
N ILE A 152 -2.37 -10.78 6.86
CA ILE A 152 -2.25 -12.23 6.72
C ILE A 152 -3.33 -12.92 7.54
N TYR A 153 -3.91 -13.96 6.98
CA TYR A 153 -4.87 -14.85 7.63
C TYR A 153 -4.37 -16.28 7.47
N SER A 154 -3.92 -16.85 8.56
CA SER A 154 -3.49 -18.24 8.64
C SER A 154 -4.56 -19.06 9.36
N TYR A 155 -4.70 -20.33 9.04
CA TYR A 155 -5.82 -21.15 9.53
C TYR A 155 -5.43 -22.28 10.46
N ASP A 156 -4.14 -22.59 10.54
CA ASP A 156 -3.63 -23.46 11.59
C ASP A 156 -2.18 -23.12 11.97
N GLY A 157 -1.67 -23.73 13.02
CA GLY A 157 -0.36 -23.46 13.58
C GLY A 157 0.79 -24.18 12.86
N GLY A 158 0.64 -24.52 11.58
CA GLY A 158 1.71 -25.06 10.74
C GLY A 158 2.87 -24.06 10.55
N ALA A 159 3.99 -24.53 10.03
CA ALA A 159 5.19 -23.72 9.82
C ALA A 159 5.03 -22.67 8.69
N ASP A 160 3.91 -22.68 7.98
CA ASP A 160 3.77 -22.07 6.66
C ASP A 160 2.81 -20.87 6.63
N ASN A 161 2.90 -20.03 7.65
CA ASN A 161 2.10 -18.82 7.76
C ASN A 161 2.75 -17.68 6.98
N GLN A 162 2.70 -17.77 5.66
CA GLN A 162 3.31 -16.80 4.75
C GLN A 162 2.34 -16.39 3.65
N ILE A 163 2.41 -15.14 3.26
CA ILE A 163 1.78 -14.61 2.05
C ILE A 163 2.79 -13.78 1.27
N TRP A 164 2.50 -13.59 -0.01
CA TRP A 164 3.13 -12.58 -0.84
C TRP A 164 2.09 -11.58 -1.32
N ILE A 165 2.48 -10.31 -1.43
CA ILE A 165 1.68 -9.25 -2.01
C ILE A 165 2.47 -8.61 -3.14
N ASP A 166 1.78 -8.29 -4.25
CA ASP A 166 2.38 -7.69 -5.42
C ASP A 166 1.41 -6.75 -6.15
N ASP A 167 1.94 -5.94 -7.08
CA ASP A 167 1.18 -5.02 -7.94
C ASP A 167 0.17 -4.15 -7.16
N LEU A 168 0.61 -3.56 -6.05
CA LEU A 168 -0.21 -2.63 -5.28
C LEU A 168 -0.41 -1.33 -6.05
N ASN A 169 -1.65 -0.96 -6.25
CA ASN A 169 -2.06 0.31 -6.83
C ASN A 169 -2.90 1.07 -5.81
N VAL A 170 -2.62 2.36 -5.62
CA VAL A 170 -3.37 3.24 -4.70
C VAL A 170 -3.69 4.55 -5.39
N SER A 171 -4.96 4.98 -5.35
CA SER A 171 -5.39 6.27 -5.89
C SER A 171 -6.32 7.00 -4.92
N SER A 172 -6.42 8.33 -5.09
CA SER A 172 -7.32 9.18 -4.32
C SER A 172 -8.09 10.13 -5.21
N SER A 173 -9.37 10.36 -4.90
CA SER A 173 -10.19 11.41 -5.53
C SER A 173 -9.72 12.82 -5.19
N ASN A 174 -8.93 12.99 -4.12
CA ASN A 174 -8.44 14.29 -3.68
C ASN A 174 -7.10 14.62 -4.32
N ALA A 175 -7.09 15.62 -5.22
CA ALA A 175 -5.88 16.07 -5.91
C ALA A 175 -4.77 16.64 -4.99
N ASN A 176 -5.12 16.98 -3.75
CA ASN A 176 -4.18 17.53 -2.77
C ASN A 176 -3.72 16.48 -1.75
N ALA A 177 -4.23 15.27 -1.79
CA ALA A 177 -3.77 14.20 -0.93
C ALA A 177 -2.35 13.77 -1.32
N SER A 178 -1.56 13.36 -0.34
CA SER A 178 -0.24 12.76 -0.55
C SER A 178 -0.33 11.26 -0.32
N ILE A 179 0.07 10.48 -1.33
CA ILE A 179 0.07 9.02 -1.30
C ILE A 179 1.51 8.53 -1.18
N PHE A 180 1.75 7.65 -0.22
CA PHE A 180 3.04 6.99 0.02
C PHE A 180 2.82 5.48 -0.04
N VAL A 181 3.61 4.80 -0.86
CA VAL A 181 3.50 3.35 -1.08
C VAL A 181 4.86 2.72 -0.81
N GLY A 182 4.88 1.60 -0.11
CA GLY A 182 6.09 0.81 0.13
C GLY A 182 6.67 0.29 -1.20
N GLY A 183 7.99 0.18 -1.31
CA GLY A 183 8.64 -0.20 -2.56
C GLY A 183 8.82 0.96 -3.57
N VAL A 184 8.37 2.16 -3.24
CA VAL A 184 8.57 3.36 -4.06
C VAL A 184 9.47 4.35 -3.32
N ALA A 185 10.50 4.84 -4.00
CA ALA A 185 11.39 5.85 -3.42
C ALA A 185 10.60 7.14 -3.13
N ILE A 186 10.57 7.55 -1.86
CA ILE A 186 9.96 8.83 -1.47
C ILE A 186 10.87 9.96 -1.97
N PRO A 187 10.40 10.88 -2.85
CA PRO A 187 11.21 12.00 -3.30
C PRO A 187 11.63 12.86 -2.09
N ALA A 188 12.92 13.18 -2.00
CA ALA A 188 13.40 14.08 -0.95
C ALA A 188 12.64 15.41 -1.01
N PRO A 189 12.26 16.02 0.13
CA PRO A 189 11.43 17.24 0.18
C PRO A 189 11.93 18.42 -0.67
N GLY A 190 13.22 18.43 -1.03
CA GLY A 190 13.84 19.44 -1.91
C GLY A 190 13.73 19.15 -3.42
N ALA A 191 13.40 17.94 -3.84
CA ALA A 191 13.38 17.58 -5.26
C ALA A 191 12.20 18.22 -6.00
N LEU A 192 11.04 18.34 -5.35
CA LEU A 192 9.85 19.01 -5.89
C LEU A 192 10.04 20.54 -6.01
N ALA A 193 10.80 21.17 -5.08
CA ALA A 193 11.11 22.60 -5.15
C ALA A 193 12.05 22.96 -6.30
N LEU A 194 12.97 22.06 -6.67
CA LEU A 194 13.90 22.27 -7.80
C LEU A 194 13.22 22.16 -9.16
N LEU A 195 12.22 21.29 -9.31
CA LEU A 195 11.44 21.18 -10.55
C LEU A 195 10.56 22.42 -10.78
N GLY A 196 10.01 23.02 -9.73
CA GLY A 196 9.27 24.27 -9.80
C GLY A 196 10.14 25.48 -10.20
N LEU A 197 11.38 25.55 -9.73
CA LEU A 197 12.31 26.65 -10.04
C LEU A 197 12.94 26.55 -11.44
N ALA A 198 13.15 25.34 -11.95
CA ALA A 198 13.68 25.12 -13.30
C ALA A 198 12.71 25.55 -14.41
N GLY A 199 11.40 25.53 -14.13
CA GLY A 199 10.36 26.02 -15.02
C GLY A 199 10.29 27.56 -15.15
N LEU A 200 10.71 28.28 -14.11
CA LEU A 200 10.65 29.76 -14.07
C LEU A 200 11.87 30.43 -14.70
N GLY A 201 12.99 29.72 -14.85
CA GLY A 201 14.26 30.26 -15.37
C GLY A 201 14.32 30.44 -16.89
N ARG A 202 13.35 29.97 -17.67
CA ARG A 202 13.38 29.96 -19.13
C ARG A 202 12.72 31.16 -19.83
N ARG A 203 12.30 32.18 -19.07
CA ARG A 203 11.62 33.38 -19.60
C ARG A 203 12.46 34.65 -19.39
N ARG A 204 13.67 34.75 -19.97
CA ARG A 204 14.33 36.04 -20.26
C ARG A 204 15.55 35.82 -21.16
N ARG A 205 15.31 35.75 -22.48
CA ARG A 205 16.27 36.23 -23.50
C ARG A 205 15.58 36.22 -24.86
N ASN A 206 14.94 37.30 -25.21
CA ASN A 206 14.83 37.84 -26.58
C ASN A 206 14.32 39.27 -26.42
N GLY A 207 15.23 40.21 -26.48
CA GLY A 207 15.07 41.62 -26.76
C GLY A 207 16.30 42.07 -27.50
#